data_809013766c3290ed5b7b6c1050969186
#
_entry.id   809013766c3290ed5b7b6c1050969186
#
_cell.length_a   1.000
_cell.length_b   1.000
_cell.length_c   1.000
_cell.angle_alpha   90.00
_cell.angle_beta   90.00
_cell.angle_gamma   90.00
#
_symmetry.space_group_name_H-M   'P 1'
#
loop_
_entity.id
_entity.type
_entity.pdbx_description
1 polymer ?
#
loop_
_entity_poly.entity_id
_entity_poly.type
_entity_poly.pdbx_seq_one_letter_code
_entity_poly.pdbx_strand_id
1 'polypeptide(L)'
;MLFIDQPLNVGFSNYGDRNATAQVSSANEAGEHLLNFMDNFYKQWPVLKQSPLYITGESFAGHYIPAFARTIIMNTTWQATTKVKLAGVAIGDGWVDPPNQFNYFDSLLYSAGIVSNKFRDTVTWFQTQGIVNLLKG
;
A
#
# COMPACT_ATOMS: atom_id res chain seq x y z
N MET A 1 -1.44 -13.36 13.92
CA MET A 1 -1.09 -12.22 13.04
C MET A 1 -0.21 -12.76 11.92
N LEU A 2 -0.38 -12.29 10.69
CA LEU A 2 0.40 -12.67 9.53
C LEU A 2 1.11 -11.42 9.01
N PHE A 3 2.43 -11.49 8.83
CA PHE A 3 3.25 -10.44 8.24
C PHE A 3 3.68 -10.90 6.85
N ILE A 4 3.54 -10.02 5.87
CA ILE A 4 3.84 -10.31 4.47
C ILE A 4 4.76 -9.23 3.93
N ASP A 5 5.95 -9.61 3.48
CA ASP A 5 6.80 -8.71 2.71
C ASP A 5 6.20 -8.56 1.30
N GLN A 6 5.80 -7.34 0.97
CA GLN A 6 5.16 -7.06 -0.31
C GLN A 6 5.50 -5.65 -0.81
N PRO A 7 5.49 -5.42 -2.12
CA PRO A 7 5.17 -6.37 -3.20
C PRO A 7 6.27 -7.41 -3.43
N LEU A 8 6.06 -8.27 -4.42
CA LEU A 8 7.06 -9.25 -4.82
C LEU A 8 8.42 -8.58 -5.12
N ASN A 9 9.53 -9.23 -4.75
CA ASN A 9 10.91 -8.73 -4.71
C ASN A 9 11.23 -7.75 -3.56
N VAL A 10 10.36 -7.63 -2.57
CA VAL A 10 10.63 -6.89 -1.34
C VAL A 10 10.92 -7.87 -0.20
N GLY A 11 11.91 -7.54 0.63
CA GLY A 11 12.29 -8.36 1.78
C GLY A 11 12.66 -9.78 1.38
N PHE A 12 11.98 -10.76 1.95
CA PHE A 12 12.17 -12.18 1.66
C PHE A 12 11.24 -12.71 0.56
N SER A 13 10.30 -11.91 0.08
CA SER A 13 9.38 -12.29 -1.00
C SER A 13 10.05 -12.14 -2.36
N ASN A 14 10.25 -13.27 -3.05
CA ASN A 14 10.91 -13.31 -4.36
C ASN A 14 10.27 -14.35 -5.28
N TYR A 15 10.63 -14.32 -6.57
CA TYR A 15 10.13 -15.27 -7.57
C TYR A 15 10.72 -16.69 -7.45
N GLY A 16 11.66 -16.92 -6.53
CA GLY A 16 12.43 -18.17 -6.49
C GLY A 16 13.54 -18.24 -7.55
N ASP A 17 13.47 -17.46 -8.59
CA ASP A 17 14.53 -17.28 -9.59
C ASP A 17 15.19 -15.90 -9.38
N ARG A 18 16.48 -15.91 -9.02
CA ARG A 18 17.26 -14.68 -8.80
C ARG A 18 17.45 -13.84 -10.08
N ASN A 19 17.18 -14.42 -11.23
CA ASN A 19 17.29 -13.73 -12.53
C ASN A 19 15.94 -13.10 -12.96
N ALA A 20 14.86 -13.31 -12.21
CA ALA A 20 13.56 -12.72 -12.52
C ALA A 20 13.62 -11.20 -12.30
N THR A 21 13.48 -10.45 -13.37
CA THR A 21 13.50 -8.97 -13.38
C THR A 21 12.10 -8.36 -13.34
N ALA A 22 11.06 -9.20 -13.29
CA ALA A 22 9.70 -8.73 -13.24
C ALA A 22 9.47 -7.89 -11.98
N GLN A 23 8.95 -6.68 -12.18
CA GLN A 23 8.60 -5.75 -11.12
C GLN A 23 7.10 -5.55 -11.10
N VAL A 24 6.53 -5.43 -9.91
CA VAL A 24 5.14 -5.02 -9.75
C VAL A 24 5.01 -3.57 -10.17
N SER A 25 4.18 -3.31 -11.17
CA SER A 25 4.06 -2.01 -11.83
C SER A 25 2.93 -1.14 -11.27
N SER A 26 2.01 -1.73 -10.52
CA SER A 26 0.86 -1.01 -9.98
C SER A 26 0.36 -1.60 -8.66
N ALA A 27 -0.36 -0.78 -7.87
CA ALA A 27 -1.01 -1.25 -6.65
C ALA A 27 -2.10 -2.30 -6.93
N ASN A 28 -2.76 -2.25 -8.09
CA ASN A 28 -3.75 -3.27 -8.48
C ASN A 28 -3.07 -4.63 -8.71
N GLU A 29 -1.95 -4.67 -9.41
CA GLU A 29 -1.15 -5.88 -9.62
C GLU A 29 -0.65 -6.45 -8.28
N ALA A 30 -0.18 -5.58 -7.37
CA ALA A 30 0.16 -5.99 -6.01
C ALA A 30 -1.04 -6.62 -5.29
N GLY A 31 -2.24 -6.06 -5.48
CA GLY A 31 -3.49 -6.60 -4.93
C GLY A 31 -3.82 -8.01 -5.45
N GLU A 32 -3.60 -8.27 -6.73
CA GLU A 32 -3.79 -9.60 -7.33
C GLU A 32 -2.79 -10.62 -6.78
N HIS A 33 -1.53 -10.22 -6.64
CA HIS A 33 -0.49 -11.08 -6.04
C HIS A 33 -0.81 -11.42 -4.58
N LEU A 34 -1.27 -10.44 -3.81
CA LEU A 34 -1.71 -10.67 -2.42
C LEU A 34 -2.92 -11.61 -2.35
N LEU A 35 -3.88 -11.48 -3.27
CA LEU A 35 -5.02 -12.39 -3.32
C LEU A 35 -4.59 -13.83 -3.61
N ASN A 36 -3.67 -14.02 -4.57
CA ASN A 36 -3.09 -15.32 -4.91
C ASN A 36 -2.32 -15.91 -3.71
N PHE A 37 -1.56 -15.09 -3.00
CA PHE A 37 -0.90 -15.50 -1.76
C PHE A 37 -1.93 -15.97 -0.73
N MET A 38 -2.99 -15.19 -0.47
CA MET A 38 -4.03 -15.54 0.49
C MET A 38 -4.78 -16.81 0.11
N ASP A 39 -5.01 -17.04 -1.18
CA ASP A 39 -5.61 -18.29 -1.64
C ASP A 39 -4.76 -19.52 -1.26
N ASN A 40 -3.45 -19.44 -1.51
CA ASN A 40 -2.52 -20.49 -1.15
C ASN A 40 -2.35 -20.64 0.37
N PHE A 41 -2.31 -19.52 1.10
CA PHE A 41 -2.27 -19.52 2.56
C PHE A 41 -3.47 -20.26 3.15
N TYR A 42 -4.69 -19.95 2.72
CA TYR A 42 -5.90 -20.60 3.21
C TYR A 42 -6.08 -22.04 2.74
N LYS A 43 -5.37 -22.49 1.70
CA LYS A 43 -5.29 -23.93 1.34
C LYS A 43 -4.46 -24.69 2.36
N GLN A 44 -3.38 -24.08 2.87
CA GLN A 44 -2.52 -24.72 3.87
C GLN A 44 -3.10 -24.65 5.29
N TRP A 45 -3.79 -23.55 5.62
CA TRP A 45 -4.39 -23.34 6.95
C TRP A 45 -5.89 -23.07 6.86
N PRO A 46 -6.70 -24.07 6.46
CA PRO A 46 -8.13 -23.85 6.18
C PRO A 46 -8.95 -23.44 7.40
N VAL A 47 -8.52 -23.79 8.61
CA VAL A 47 -9.17 -23.40 9.86
C VAL A 47 -9.22 -21.88 10.02
N LEU A 48 -8.25 -21.16 9.50
CA LEU A 48 -8.17 -19.69 9.59
C LEU A 48 -9.19 -18.96 8.70
N LYS A 49 -9.84 -19.64 7.76
CA LYS A 49 -10.94 -19.08 6.98
C LYS A 49 -12.14 -18.66 7.82
N GLN A 50 -12.28 -19.23 9.01
CA GLN A 50 -13.38 -18.91 9.93
C GLN A 50 -13.16 -17.58 10.68
N SER A 51 -11.93 -17.09 10.68
CA SER A 51 -11.58 -15.82 11.33
C SER A 51 -11.84 -14.65 10.39
N PRO A 52 -12.34 -13.52 10.90
CA PRO A 52 -12.46 -12.30 10.11
C PRO A 52 -11.08 -11.81 9.69
N LEU A 53 -10.97 -11.38 8.42
CA LEU A 53 -9.74 -10.82 7.87
C LEU A 53 -9.69 -9.31 8.10
N TYR A 54 -8.64 -8.86 8.75
CA TYR A 54 -8.27 -7.44 8.82
C TYR A 54 -6.95 -7.23 8.09
N ILE A 55 -6.87 -6.15 7.32
CA ILE A 55 -5.66 -5.78 6.57
C ILE A 55 -5.12 -4.49 7.17
N THR A 56 -3.86 -4.52 7.60
CA THR A 56 -3.22 -3.35 8.21
C THR A 56 -1.88 -3.08 7.55
N GLY A 57 -1.47 -1.82 7.55
CA GLY A 57 -0.17 -1.42 7.06
C GLY A 57 0.09 0.06 7.31
N GLU A 58 1.27 0.51 6.91
CA GLU A 58 1.77 1.85 7.19
C GLU A 58 2.33 2.49 5.90
N SER A 59 2.35 3.83 5.86
CA SER A 59 3.01 4.63 4.81
C SER A 59 2.46 4.31 3.41
N PHE A 60 3.28 3.75 2.49
CA PHE A 60 2.86 3.41 1.13
C PHE A 60 1.74 2.35 1.09
N ALA A 61 1.47 1.67 2.19
CA ALA A 61 0.30 0.80 2.33
C ALA A 61 -1.03 1.57 2.14
N GLY A 62 -1.01 2.90 2.18
CA GLY A 62 -2.12 3.76 1.76
C GLY A 62 -2.56 3.52 0.31
N HIS A 63 -1.66 3.04 -0.57
CA HIS A 63 -1.99 2.60 -1.92
C HIS A 63 -2.31 1.10 -1.98
N TYR A 64 -1.54 0.26 -1.28
CA TYR A 64 -1.70 -1.20 -1.36
C TYR A 64 -2.97 -1.71 -0.69
N ILE A 65 -3.31 -1.22 0.51
CA ILE A 65 -4.46 -1.72 1.27
C ILE A 65 -5.79 -1.46 0.55
N PRO A 66 -6.08 -0.26 0.01
CA PRO A 66 -7.29 -0.04 -0.78
C PRO A 66 -7.33 -0.92 -2.04
N ALA A 67 -6.23 -1.09 -2.74
CA ALA A 67 -6.15 -1.95 -3.92
C ALA A 67 -6.42 -3.41 -3.56
N PHE A 68 -5.80 -3.93 -2.49
CA PHE A 68 -6.03 -5.31 -2.04
C PHE A 68 -7.46 -5.51 -1.53
N ALA A 69 -7.98 -4.59 -0.73
CA ALA A 69 -9.37 -4.64 -0.26
C ALA A 69 -10.36 -4.64 -1.44
N ARG A 70 -10.12 -3.78 -2.44
CA ARG A 70 -10.91 -3.74 -3.68
C ARG A 70 -10.84 -5.07 -4.43
N THR A 71 -9.65 -5.64 -4.59
CA THR A 71 -9.46 -6.93 -5.27
C THR A 71 -10.26 -8.04 -4.57
N ILE A 72 -10.24 -8.10 -3.24
CA ILE A 72 -11.05 -9.05 -2.47
C ILE A 72 -12.54 -8.80 -2.68
N ILE A 73 -13.01 -7.56 -2.55
CA ILE A 73 -14.43 -7.21 -2.63
C ILE A 73 -15.01 -7.49 -4.03
N MET A 74 -14.24 -7.19 -5.07
CA MET A 74 -14.69 -7.39 -6.45
C MET A 74 -14.59 -8.83 -6.92
N ASN A 75 -13.78 -9.68 -6.26
CA ASN A 75 -13.65 -11.09 -6.61
C ASN A 75 -14.69 -11.95 -5.87
N THR A 76 -15.93 -11.89 -6.36
CA THR A 76 -17.06 -12.64 -5.80
C THR A 76 -16.86 -14.16 -5.84
N THR A 77 -16.15 -14.66 -6.84
CA THR A 77 -15.81 -16.07 -6.94
C THR A 77 -14.88 -16.52 -5.82
N TRP A 78 -13.82 -15.74 -5.54
CA TRP A 78 -12.91 -16.00 -4.45
C TRP A 78 -13.62 -15.99 -3.09
N GLN A 79 -14.47 -14.97 -2.85
CA GLN A 79 -15.26 -14.87 -1.63
C GLN A 79 -16.21 -16.08 -1.47
N ALA A 80 -16.89 -16.47 -2.54
CA ALA A 80 -17.82 -17.61 -2.53
C ALA A 80 -17.09 -18.94 -2.24
N THR A 81 -15.86 -19.10 -2.76
CA THR A 81 -15.07 -20.31 -2.62
C THR A 81 -14.38 -20.40 -1.26
N THR A 82 -13.76 -19.30 -0.81
CA THR A 82 -12.97 -19.30 0.43
C THR A 82 -13.83 -19.09 1.68
N LYS A 83 -14.96 -18.39 1.56
CA LYS A 83 -15.83 -17.94 2.66
C LYS A 83 -15.13 -16.94 3.61
N VAL A 84 -13.95 -16.47 3.26
CA VAL A 84 -13.24 -15.46 4.05
C VAL A 84 -13.96 -14.12 3.95
N LYS A 85 -14.12 -13.46 5.08
CA LYS A 85 -14.78 -12.14 5.17
C LYS A 85 -13.74 -11.07 5.48
N LEU A 86 -13.57 -10.12 4.58
CA LEU A 86 -12.86 -8.89 4.90
C LEU A 86 -13.72 -8.09 5.89
N ALA A 87 -13.20 -7.94 7.10
CA ALA A 87 -13.91 -7.29 8.21
C ALA A 87 -13.50 -5.82 8.39
N GLY A 88 -12.29 -5.47 7.97
CA GLY A 88 -11.84 -4.09 8.07
C GLY A 88 -10.42 -3.88 7.55
N VAL A 89 -10.07 -2.61 7.44
CA VAL A 89 -8.72 -2.16 7.08
C VAL A 89 -8.27 -1.09 8.07
N ALA A 90 -6.95 -1.00 8.30
CA ALA A 90 -6.34 0.08 9.08
C ALA A 90 -5.03 0.52 8.42
N ILE A 91 -4.86 1.83 8.25
CA ILE A 91 -3.72 2.42 7.57
C ILE A 91 -3.11 3.47 8.51
N GLY A 92 -1.87 3.22 8.94
CA GLY A 92 -1.08 4.17 9.74
C GLY A 92 -0.30 5.09 8.82
N ASP A 93 -0.37 6.39 9.04
CA ASP A 93 0.35 7.44 8.29
C ASP A 93 0.33 7.19 6.77
N GLY A 94 -0.83 6.82 6.24
CA GLY A 94 -1.00 6.34 4.87
C GLY A 94 -0.76 7.40 3.82
N TRP A 95 0.05 7.08 2.83
CA TRP A 95 0.16 7.91 1.63
C TRP A 95 -1.00 7.59 0.68
N VAL A 96 -2.11 8.32 0.86
CA VAL A 96 -3.40 8.06 0.19
C VAL A 96 -3.78 9.12 -0.84
N ASP A 97 -3.29 10.36 -0.65
CA ASP A 97 -3.58 11.50 -1.51
C ASP A 97 -2.34 12.40 -1.66
N PRO A 98 -1.36 11.99 -2.49
CA PRO A 98 -0.11 12.71 -2.66
C PRO A 98 -0.27 14.20 -2.98
N PRO A 99 -1.16 14.64 -3.91
CA PRO A 99 -1.30 16.05 -4.22
C PRO A 99 -1.68 16.92 -3.01
N ASN A 100 -2.58 16.43 -2.16
CA ASN A 100 -2.96 17.16 -0.95
C ASN A 100 -1.92 17.02 0.15
N GLN A 101 -1.32 15.84 0.33
CA GLN A 101 -0.32 15.60 1.38
C GLN A 101 0.97 16.41 1.15
N PHE A 102 1.39 16.60 -0.10
CA PHE A 102 2.56 17.42 -0.43
C PHE A 102 2.42 18.89 -0.02
N ASN A 103 1.20 19.40 0.14
CA ASN A 103 0.97 20.80 0.50
C ASN A 103 1.43 21.19 1.91
N TYR A 104 1.90 20.24 2.74
CA TYR A 104 2.15 20.51 4.15
C TYR A 104 3.59 20.23 4.61
N PHE A 105 4.48 19.81 3.71
CA PHE A 105 5.87 19.52 4.08
C PHE A 105 6.64 20.75 4.56
N ASP A 106 6.47 21.88 3.89
CA ASP A 106 7.10 23.16 4.27
C ASP A 106 6.69 23.59 5.68
N SER A 107 5.39 23.55 5.94
CA SER A 107 4.80 23.94 7.21
C SER A 107 5.22 23.01 8.35
N LEU A 108 5.24 21.70 8.10
CA LEU A 108 5.69 20.70 9.06
C LEU A 108 7.16 20.90 9.42
N LEU A 109 8.03 20.98 8.43
CA LEU A 109 9.48 21.13 8.64
C LEU A 109 9.83 22.42 9.35
N TYR A 110 9.12 23.50 9.02
CA TYR A 110 9.31 24.79 9.68
C TYR A 110 8.81 24.77 11.13
N SER A 111 7.62 24.23 11.38
CA SER A 111 7.02 24.16 12.72
C SER A 111 7.81 23.24 13.66
N ALA A 112 8.42 22.19 13.11
CA ALA A 112 9.32 21.30 13.87
C ALA A 112 10.72 21.90 14.09
N GLY A 113 11.00 23.10 13.59
CA GLY A 113 12.32 23.74 13.73
C GLY A 113 13.44 23.10 12.91
N ILE A 114 13.10 22.27 11.94
CA ILE A 114 14.07 21.54 11.10
C ILE A 114 14.66 22.46 10.03
N VAL A 115 13.86 23.41 9.51
CA VAL A 115 14.29 24.34 8.48
C VAL A 115 14.09 25.79 8.89
N SER A 116 14.94 26.69 8.39
CA SER A 116 14.78 28.12 8.56
C SER A 116 13.66 28.69 7.68
N ASN A 117 13.19 29.89 8.01
CA ASN A 117 12.20 30.62 7.21
C ASN A 117 12.61 30.72 5.73
N LYS A 118 13.87 31.04 5.48
CA LYS A 118 14.41 31.18 4.11
C LYS A 118 14.38 29.83 3.37
N PHE A 119 14.68 28.74 4.07
CA PHE A 119 14.69 27.41 3.44
C PHE A 119 13.27 26.86 3.25
N ARG A 120 12.32 27.23 4.11
CA ARG A 120 10.91 26.90 3.94
C ARG A 120 10.39 27.35 2.57
N ASP A 121 10.71 28.57 2.14
CA ASP A 121 10.24 29.11 0.85
C ASP A 121 10.77 28.26 -0.32
N THR A 122 11.98 27.72 -0.20
CA THR A 122 12.54 26.77 -1.16
C THR A 122 11.76 25.45 -1.17
N VAL A 123 11.42 24.92 0.00
CA VAL A 123 10.61 23.70 0.13
C VAL A 123 9.21 23.91 -0.46
N THR A 124 8.58 25.06 -0.16
CA THR A 124 7.28 25.45 -0.73
C THR A 124 7.30 25.45 -2.26
N TRP A 125 8.37 25.98 -2.85
CA TRP A 125 8.52 25.97 -4.31
C TRP A 125 8.60 24.54 -4.87
N PHE A 126 9.45 23.68 -4.30
CA PHE A 126 9.61 22.29 -4.76
C PHE A 126 8.32 21.48 -4.58
N GLN A 127 7.63 21.60 -3.45
CA GLN A 127 6.37 20.89 -3.25
C GLN A 127 5.30 21.33 -4.24
N THR A 128 5.21 22.63 -4.54
CA THR A 128 4.29 23.15 -5.55
C THR A 128 4.58 22.60 -6.94
N GLN A 129 5.87 22.53 -7.34
CA GLN A 129 6.24 21.92 -8.62
C GLN A 129 5.93 20.43 -8.65
N GLY A 130 6.16 19.73 -7.54
CA GLY A 130 5.81 18.31 -7.41
C GLY A 130 4.32 18.05 -7.60
N ILE A 131 3.46 18.84 -6.95
CA ILE A 131 2.00 18.76 -7.09
C ILE A 131 1.56 19.04 -8.53
N VAL A 132 2.08 20.11 -9.14
CA VAL A 132 1.76 20.46 -10.53
C VAL A 132 2.12 19.30 -11.48
N ASN A 133 3.26 18.63 -11.27
CA ASN A 133 3.67 17.52 -12.10
C ASN A 133 2.78 16.28 -11.87
N LEU A 134 2.40 15.99 -10.62
CA LEU A 134 1.48 14.89 -10.31
C LEU A 134 0.10 15.07 -10.95
N LEU A 135 -0.39 16.32 -11.02
CA LEU A 135 -1.71 16.61 -11.61
C LEU A 135 -1.70 16.63 -13.14
N LYS A 136 -0.51 16.70 -13.76
CA LYS A 136 -0.38 16.66 -15.23
C LYS A 136 -0.28 15.24 -15.80
N GLY A 137 -0.01 14.24 -14.97
CA GLY A 137 0.19 12.84 -15.36
C GLY A 137 1.61 12.62 -15.82
#